data_9fc6b36d3550dc64aaa462431bccdf7b
#
_entry.id   9fc6b36d3550dc64aaa462431bccdf7b
#
_cell.length_a   1.000
_cell.length_b   1.000
_cell.length_c   1.000
_cell.angle_alpha   90.00
_cell.angle_beta   90.00
_cell.angle_gamma   90.00
#
_symmetry.space_group_name_H-M   'P 1'
#
loop_
_entity.id
_entity.type
_entity.pdbx_description
1 polymer ?
#
loop_
_entity_poly.entity_id
_entity_poly.type
_entity_poly.pdbx_seq_one_letter_code
_entity_poly.pdbx_strand_id
1 'polypeptide(L)'
;MQKAQAIAQQLNLTPQQKEKVLPILADEVPKVRAIKNDNSLSKFQKIQQLKAIHQQTDPQMKAILSPEQYQKLRTIRQQTIGDAVQGRY
;
A
#
# COMPACT_ATOMS: atom_id res chain seq x y z
N MET A 1 -8.28 5.86 10.04
CA MET A 1 -8.22 4.53 9.43
C MET A 1 -7.05 3.75 9.99
N GLN A 2 -7.39 2.64 10.66
CA GLN A 2 -6.38 1.85 11.39
C GLN A 2 -5.31 1.26 10.47
N LYS A 3 -5.70 0.80 9.28
CA LYS A 3 -4.76 0.16 8.36
C LYS A 3 -3.70 1.14 7.87
N ALA A 4 -4.11 2.35 7.50
CA ALA A 4 -3.17 3.38 7.05
C ALA A 4 -2.20 3.76 8.18
N GLN A 5 -2.71 3.91 9.39
CA GLN A 5 -1.88 4.25 10.55
C GLN A 5 -0.93 3.11 10.91
N ALA A 6 -1.37 1.86 10.80
CA ALA A 6 -0.51 0.70 11.07
C ALA A 6 0.67 0.67 10.10
N ILE A 7 0.44 0.94 8.82
CA ILE A 7 1.51 1.01 7.83
C ILE A 7 2.46 2.16 8.17
N ALA A 8 1.90 3.33 8.49
CA ALA A 8 2.72 4.50 8.84
C ALA A 8 3.61 4.22 10.04
N GLN A 9 3.10 3.52 11.05
CA GLN A 9 3.90 3.16 12.23
C GLN A 9 5.08 2.25 11.86
N GLN A 10 4.87 1.31 10.96
CA GLN A 10 5.96 0.42 10.52
C GLN A 10 7.07 1.16 9.79
N LEU A 11 6.73 2.28 9.15
CA LEU A 11 7.69 3.08 8.40
C LEU A 11 8.51 4.04 9.28
N ASN A 12 8.13 4.22 10.55
CA ASN A 12 8.81 5.16 11.46
C ASN A 12 8.86 6.58 10.88
N LEU A 13 7.71 7.10 10.48
CA LEU A 13 7.63 8.40 9.83
C LEU A 13 7.85 9.55 10.81
N THR A 14 8.52 10.62 10.36
CA THR A 14 8.52 11.90 11.06
C THR A 14 7.12 12.52 11.00
N PRO A 15 6.80 13.51 11.89
CA PRO A 15 5.49 14.17 11.79
C PRO A 15 5.23 14.80 10.43
N GLN A 16 6.25 15.38 9.80
CA GLN A 16 6.11 15.99 8.49
C GLN A 16 5.82 14.94 7.41
N GLN A 17 6.50 13.78 7.50
CA GLN A 17 6.23 12.67 6.59
C GLN A 17 4.82 12.14 6.77
N LYS A 18 4.35 12.01 8.01
CA LYS A 18 2.99 11.54 8.29
C LYS A 18 1.94 12.41 7.62
N GLU A 19 2.10 13.72 7.70
CA GLU A 19 1.16 14.65 7.08
C GLU A 19 0.99 14.40 5.59
N LYS A 20 2.07 13.99 4.92
CA LYS A 20 2.07 13.75 3.48
C LYS A 20 1.69 12.32 3.12
N VAL A 21 2.15 11.35 3.91
CA VAL A 21 1.97 9.93 3.59
C VAL A 21 0.58 9.41 3.99
N LEU A 22 0.06 9.84 5.15
CA LEU A 22 -1.24 9.33 5.61
C LEU A 22 -2.38 9.55 4.62
N PRO A 23 -2.53 10.73 3.99
CA PRO A 23 -3.59 10.89 3.00
C PRO A 23 -3.42 9.96 1.81
N ILE A 24 -2.19 9.70 1.38
CA ILE A 24 -1.93 8.78 0.28
C ILE A 24 -2.36 7.36 0.66
N LEU A 25 -1.95 6.89 1.84
CA LEU A 25 -2.30 5.57 2.32
C LEU A 25 -3.81 5.45 2.56
N ALA A 26 -4.42 6.48 3.11
CA ALA A 26 -5.86 6.49 3.36
C ALA A 26 -6.67 6.38 2.07
N ASP A 27 -6.16 6.93 0.97
CA ASP A 27 -6.78 6.79 -0.34
C ASP A 27 -6.58 5.39 -0.92
N GLU A 28 -5.40 4.81 -0.72
CA GLU A 28 -5.07 3.47 -1.25
C GLU A 28 -5.84 2.34 -0.56
N VAL A 29 -6.00 2.41 0.76
CA VAL A 29 -6.55 1.30 1.55
C VAL A 29 -7.91 0.83 1.05
N PRO A 30 -8.92 1.70 0.82
CA PRO A 30 -10.19 1.22 0.33
C PRO A 30 -10.11 0.64 -1.08
N LYS A 31 -9.24 1.17 -1.93
CA LYS A 31 -9.03 0.65 -3.28
C LYS A 31 -8.44 -0.76 -3.24
N VAL A 32 -7.43 -0.97 -2.39
CA VAL A 32 -6.81 -2.28 -2.22
C VAL A 32 -7.83 -3.29 -1.68
N ARG A 33 -8.62 -2.86 -0.69
CA ARG A 33 -9.65 -3.73 -0.10
C ARG A 33 -10.70 -4.13 -1.13
N ALA A 34 -11.13 -3.21 -1.97
CA ALA A 34 -12.12 -3.49 -3.00
C ALA A 34 -11.60 -4.53 -3.99
N ILE A 35 -10.34 -4.42 -4.40
CA ILE A 35 -9.73 -5.40 -5.30
C ILE A 35 -9.59 -6.75 -4.62
N LYS A 36 -9.10 -6.77 -3.39
CA LYS A 36 -8.91 -7.99 -2.61
C LYS A 36 -10.20 -8.78 -2.48
N ASN A 37 -11.31 -8.11 -2.27
CA ASN A 37 -12.61 -8.71 -2.03
C ASN A 37 -13.44 -8.92 -3.30
N ASP A 38 -12.91 -8.60 -4.47
CA ASP A 38 -13.63 -8.72 -5.72
C ASP A 38 -13.47 -10.15 -6.27
N ASN A 39 -14.50 -10.95 -6.11
CA ASN A 39 -14.49 -12.35 -6.53
C ASN A 39 -14.57 -12.52 -8.05
N SER A 40 -14.88 -11.44 -8.79
CA SER A 40 -14.92 -11.50 -10.26
C SER A 40 -13.54 -11.42 -10.88
N LEU A 41 -12.51 -11.03 -10.12
CA LEU A 41 -11.15 -10.88 -10.62
C LEU A 41 -10.36 -12.17 -10.43
N SER A 42 -9.57 -12.55 -11.45
CA SER A 42 -8.59 -13.61 -11.31
C SER A 42 -7.43 -13.15 -10.42
N LYS A 43 -6.62 -14.11 -9.97
CA LYS A 43 -5.40 -13.77 -9.20
C LYS A 43 -4.49 -12.84 -9.99
N PHE A 44 -4.31 -13.11 -11.27
CA PHE A 44 -3.47 -12.29 -12.15
C PHE A 44 -4.03 -10.86 -12.25
N GLN A 45 -5.34 -10.72 -12.43
CA GLN A 45 -5.98 -9.41 -12.51
C GLN A 45 -5.83 -8.63 -11.21
N LYS A 46 -5.98 -9.31 -10.06
CA LYS A 46 -5.78 -8.66 -8.75
C LYS A 46 -4.36 -8.13 -8.62
N ILE A 47 -3.36 -8.93 -9.01
CA ILE A 47 -1.96 -8.51 -8.95
C ILE A 47 -1.74 -7.27 -9.80
N GLN A 48 -2.25 -7.27 -11.04
CA GLN A 48 -2.07 -6.14 -11.95
C GLN A 48 -2.70 -4.86 -11.41
N GLN A 49 -3.92 -4.97 -10.88
CA GLN A 49 -4.63 -3.80 -10.36
C GLN A 49 -3.97 -3.24 -9.11
N LEU A 50 -3.50 -4.11 -8.21
CA LEU A 50 -2.79 -3.67 -7.01
C LEU A 50 -1.48 -2.99 -7.36
N LYS A 51 -0.74 -3.54 -8.31
CA LYS A 51 0.50 -2.91 -8.78
C LYS A 51 0.22 -1.54 -9.40
N ALA A 52 -0.86 -1.41 -10.17
CA ALA A 52 -1.22 -0.13 -10.78
C ALA A 52 -1.51 0.94 -9.72
N ILE A 53 -2.22 0.58 -8.65
CA ILE A 53 -2.47 1.50 -7.55
C ILE A 53 -1.16 1.97 -6.92
N HIS A 54 -0.27 1.03 -6.63
CA HIS A 54 1.01 1.36 -6.01
C HIS A 54 1.90 2.18 -6.92
N GLN A 55 1.88 1.92 -8.22
CA GLN A 55 2.68 2.67 -9.19
C GLN A 55 2.25 4.13 -9.29
N GLN A 56 0.95 4.41 -9.12
CA GLN A 56 0.44 5.78 -9.17
C GLN A 56 1.01 6.66 -8.07
N THR A 57 1.24 6.08 -6.89
CA THR A 57 1.73 6.83 -5.72
C THR A 57 3.22 6.69 -5.51
N ASP A 58 3.88 5.77 -6.20
CA ASP A 58 5.29 5.44 -6.00
C ASP A 58 6.22 6.66 -6.13
N PRO A 59 6.07 7.52 -7.16
CA PRO A 59 6.92 8.71 -7.24
C PRO A 59 6.76 9.65 -6.05
N GLN A 60 5.53 9.80 -5.55
CA GLN A 60 5.27 10.64 -4.38
C GLN A 60 5.92 10.04 -3.13
N MET A 61 5.80 8.72 -2.96
CA MET A 61 6.40 8.04 -1.82
C MET A 61 7.92 8.15 -1.85
N LYS A 62 8.54 7.97 -3.01
CA LYS A 62 9.99 8.12 -3.16
C LYS A 62 10.46 9.53 -2.79
N ALA A 63 9.68 10.54 -3.12
CA ALA A 63 10.03 11.92 -2.82
C ALA A 63 9.93 12.23 -1.32
N ILE A 64 9.06 11.53 -0.59
CA ILE A 64 8.81 11.78 0.82
C ILE A 64 9.68 10.90 1.72
N LEU A 65 9.87 9.64 1.36
CA LEU A 65 10.50 8.63 2.22
C LEU A 65 12.01 8.56 2.02
N SER A 66 12.72 8.19 3.08
CA SER A 66 14.12 7.80 2.96
C SER A 66 14.22 6.48 2.17
N PRO A 67 15.41 6.13 1.66
CA PRO A 67 15.60 4.85 0.97
C PRO A 67 15.21 3.65 1.84
N GLU A 68 15.52 3.69 3.14
CA GLU A 68 15.19 2.60 4.06
C GLU A 68 13.68 2.48 4.27
N GLN A 69 13.01 3.63 4.45
CA GLN A 69 11.56 3.66 4.59
C GLN A 69 10.88 3.16 3.32
N TYR A 70 11.38 3.56 2.16
CA TYR A 70 10.82 3.13 0.89
C TYR A 70 10.96 1.62 0.71
N GLN A 71 12.09 1.02 1.10
CA GLN A 71 12.28 -0.43 1.04
C GLN A 71 11.27 -1.16 1.94
N LYS A 72 11.02 -0.64 3.15
CA LYS A 72 9.99 -1.21 4.03
C LYS A 72 8.62 -1.13 3.39
N LEU A 73 8.29 -0.01 2.75
CA LEU A 73 7.01 0.13 2.06
C LEU A 73 6.88 -0.90 0.95
N ARG A 74 7.92 -1.14 0.19
CA ARG A 74 7.90 -2.15 -0.88
C ARG A 74 7.61 -3.54 -0.31
N THR A 75 8.23 -3.89 0.81
CA THR A 75 7.99 -5.17 1.47
C THR A 75 6.54 -5.30 1.90
N ILE A 76 5.98 -4.26 2.52
CA ILE A 76 4.58 -4.24 2.94
C ILE A 76 3.66 -4.44 1.74
N ARG A 77 3.92 -3.74 0.64
CA ARG A 77 3.10 -3.84 -0.58
C ARG A 77 3.18 -5.23 -1.20
N GLN A 78 4.35 -5.86 -1.19
CA GLN A 78 4.50 -7.23 -1.69
C GLN A 78 3.70 -8.21 -0.84
N GLN A 79 3.68 -8.03 0.48
CA GLN A 79 2.86 -8.84 1.38
C GLN A 79 1.37 -8.64 1.10
N THR A 80 0.96 -7.41 0.86
CA THR A 80 -0.44 -7.09 0.53
C THR A 80 -0.88 -7.82 -0.74
N ILE A 81 -0.04 -7.79 -1.77
CA ILE A 81 -0.33 -8.49 -3.02
C ILE A 81 -0.39 -9.99 -2.79
N GLY A 82 0.57 -10.55 -2.05
CA GLY A 82 0.59 -11.97 -1.74
C GLY A 82 -0.66 -12.41 -0.99
N ASP A 83 -1.07 -11.64 0.01
CA ASP A 83 -2.26 -11.95 0.80
C ASP A 83 -3.53 -11.91 -0.08
N ALA A 84 -3.64 -10.94 -0.96
CA ALA A 84 -4.78 -10.83 -1.86
C ALA A 84 -4.88 -12.01 -2.80
N VAL A 85 -3.74 -12.49 -3.32
CA VAL A 85 -3.68 -13.63 -4.25
C VAL A 85 -3.97 -14.95 -3.53
N GLN A 86 -3.48 -15.10 -2.30
CA GLN A 86 -3.64 -16.33 -1.53
C GLN A 86 -4.95 -16.41 -0.77
N GLY A 87 -5.74 -15.32 -0.76
CA GLY A 87 -6.98 -15.27 -0.02
C GLY A 87 -6.80 -15.23 1.49
N ARG A 88 -5.66 -14.78 1.97
CA ARG A 88 -5.41 -14.60 3.40
C ARG A 88 -5.95 -13.26 3.88
N TYR A 89 -6.46 -13.26 5.08
CA TYR A 89 -7.07 -12.08 5.70
C TYR A 89 -6.42 -11.74 7.03
#